data_a3b69d8a2964aaa200b7473a528c939f
#
_entry.id   a3b69d8a2964aaa200b7473a528c939f
#
_cell.length_a   1.000
_cell.length_b   1.000
_cell.length_c   1.000
_cell.angle_alpha   90.00
_cell.angle_beta   90.00
_cell.angle_gamma   90.00
#
_symmetry.space_group_name_H-M   'P 1'
#
loop_
_entity.id
_entity.type
_entity.pdbx_description
1 polymer ?
#
loop_
_entity_poly.entity_id
_entity_poly.type
_entity_poly.pdbx_seq_one_letter_code
_entity_poly.pdbx_strand_id
1 'polypeptide(L)'
;MPVALLALAIGAFAIGTTEFAMMGLLPLTAASFDVSIPTAGWLVTGYALGVVVGAPVMTALGTRVSRKRMLMLLMVLFVVGNALSALAPTFGIMLTGRVVASLSHGAFFGIGSVVAAGLVAPERATAAIAAMFTGLTVANLVGVPLGTHVGQVFGWRATFWAVALLGVAGLVGIARLVPEIPAPEGVRLRHEIRALGDAQVLLAMAMTVLGFGAVFAAVTYLAPMMTETAGFAASSVSWLLVLLGLGMVAGNLLGGRFADRALLPTLYLSLAGLAVVLTLFAFTAHAKLPAAVTLVLVGGLGMATVPPLQKRVLDGAAAAPTLASAVNVGAFNLGNALAAWLGGLVIAAGHGYTAPNWVGAGLAGAALAVTGLSHALERRAAGAPVPVAV
;
A
#
# COMPACT_ATOMS: atom_id res chain seq x y z
N MET A 1 23.45 -7.38 -11.90
CA MET A 1 22.87 -6.97 -10.60
C MET A 1 23.22 -8.03 -9.56
N PRO A 2 23.53 -7.66 -8.30
CA PRO A 2 23.82 -8.63 -7.24
C PRO A 2 22.60 -9.55 -7.00
N VAL A 3 22.85 -10.84 -6.80
CA VAL A 3 21.78 -11.84 -6.54
C VAL A 3 21.03 -11.53 -5.24
N ALA A 4 21.64 -10.82 -4.31
CA ALA A 4 21.01 -10.33 -3.07
C ALA A 4 19.77 -9.45 -3.32
N LEU A 5 19.74 -8.69 -4.43
CA LEU A 5 18.56 -7.89 -4.81
C LEU A 5 17.36 -8.76 -5.15
N LEU A 6 17.57 -9.95 -5.71
CA LEU A 6 16.49 -10.90 -5.97
C LEU A 6 15.84 -11.38 -4.67
N ALA A 7 16.65 -11.63 -3.61
CA ALA A 7 16.10 -12.00 -2.30
C ALA A 7 15.20 -10.90 -1.71
N LEU A 8 15.61 -9.63 -1.84
CA LEU A 8 14.80 -8.49 -1.42
C LEU A 8 13.53 -8.36 -2.27
N ALA A 9 13.62 -8.57 -3.58
CA ALA A 9 12.46 -8.54 -4.48
C ALA A 9 11.46 -9.66 -4.19
N ILE A 10 11.93 -10.88 -3.84
CA ILE A 10 11.06 -11.99 -3.41
C ILE A 10 10.34 -11.63 -2.11
N GLY A 11 11.02 -11.03 -1.13
CA GLY A 11 10.38 -10.54 0.09
C GLY A 11 9.33 -9.46 -0.20
N ALA A 12 9.64 -8.49 -1.06
CA ALA A 12 8.72 -7.45 -1.49
C ALA A 12 7.50 -8.03 -2.23
N PHE A 13 7.72 -9.03 -3.09
CA PHE A 13 6.66 -9.77 -3.78
C PHE A 13 5.73 -10.50 -2.81
N ALA A 14 6.30 -11.20 -1.82
CA ALA A 14 5.52 -11.92 -0.81
C ALA A 14 4.66 -10.95 0.03
N ILE A 15 5.25 -9.83 0.48
CA ILE A 15 4.55 -8.79 1.25
C ILE A 15 3.42 -8.15 0.44
N GLY A 16 3.69 -7.76 -0.81
CA GLY A 16 2.65 -7.19 -1.67
C GLY A 16 1.52 -8.17 -1.97
N THR A 17 1.86 -9.45 -2.20
CA THR A 17 0.85 -10.48 -2.45
C THR A 17 -0.07 -10.67 -1.25
N THR A 18 0.46 -10.76 -0.01
CA THR A 18 -0.38 -10.94 1.19
C THR A 18 -1.26 -9.73 1.48
N GLU A 19 -0.79 -8.52 1.20
CA GLU A 19 -1.55 -7.29 1.41
C GLU A 19 -2.83 -7.28 0.58
N PHE A 20 -2.70 -7.47 -0.73
CA PHE A 20 -3.77 -7.26 -1.69
C PHE A 20 -4.59 -8.52 -2.00
N ALA A 21 -4.05 -9.74 -1.83
CA ALA A 21 -4.80 -10.98 -2.12
C ALA A 21 -6.08 -11.11 -1.29
N MET A 22 -6.12 -10.49 -0.10
CA MET A 22 -7.31 -10.49 0.76
C MET A 22 -8.55 -9.90 0.06
N MET A 23 -8.38 -8.94 -0.85
CA MET A 23 -9.47 -8.31 -1.59
C MET A 23 -10.22 -9.32 -2.48
N GLY A 24 -9.48 -10.27 -3.07
CA GLY A 24 -10.05 -11.36 -3.87
C GLY A 24 -10.60 -12.52 -3.04
N LEU A 25 -10.12 -12.67 -1.80
CA LEU A 25 -10.48 -13.77 -0.90
C LEU A 25 -11.56 -13.39 0.13
N LEU A 26 -12.00 -12.14 0.15
CA LEU A 26 -12.90 -11.62 1.17
C LEU A 26 -14.20 -12.43 1.29
N PRO A 27 -14.92 -12.78 0.19
CA PRO A 27 -16.12 -13.59 0.28
C PRO A 27 -15.88 -15.01 0.82
N LEU A 28 -14.76 -15.65 0.42
CA LEU A 28 -14.39 -16.98 0.85
C LEU A 28 -14.08 -17.03 2.35
N THR A 29 -13.37 -16.02 2.85
CA THR A 29 -13.06 -15.92 4.29
C THR A 29 -14.29 -15.57 5.11
N ALA A 30 -15.14 -14.66 4.64
CA ALA A 30 -16.41 -14.32 5.27
C ALA A 30 -17.28 -15.57 5.45
N ALA A 31 -17.50 -16.34 4.38
CA ALA A 31 -18.27 -17.58 4.41
C ALA A 31 -17.64 -18.65 5.32
N SER A 32 -16.29 -18.77 5.33
CA SER A 32 -15.60 -19.78 6.13
C SER A 32 -15.69 -19.55 7.64
N PHE A 33 -15.80 -18.29 8.07
CA PHE A 33 -15.92 -17.92 9.49
C PHE A 33 -17.34 -17.54 9.91
N ASP A 34 -18.31 -17.67 8.99
CA ASP A 34 -19.72 -17.28 9.21
C ASP A 34 -19.85 -15.82 9.71
N VAL A 35 -19.14 -14.91 9.03
CA VAL A 35 -19.17 -13.47 9.32
C VAL A 35 -19.64 -12.68 8.10
N SER A 36 -20.16 -11.47 8.34
CA SER A 36 -20.55 -10.59 7.24
C SER A 36 -19.34 -10.07 6.43
N ILE A 37 -19.56 -9.68 5.18
CA ILE A 37 -18.53 -9.05 4.33
C ILE A 37 -17.90 -7.81 4.99
N PRO A 38 -18.68 -6.88 5.61
CA PRO A 38 -18.09 -5.78 6.38
C PRO A 38 -17.20 -6.24 7.55
N THR A 39 -17.60 -7.30 8.27
CA THR A 39 -16.77 -7.89 9.33
C THR A 39 -15.48 -8.47 8.76
N ALA A 40 -15.55 -9.20 7.64
CA ALA A 40 -14.35 -9.71 6.96
C ALA A 40 -13.43 -8.58 6.50
N GLY A 41 -13.94 -7.40 6.18
CA GLY A 41 -13.18 -6.19 5.86
C GLY A 41 -12.17 -5.78 6.94
N TRP A 42 -12.41 -6.17 8.20
CA TRP A 42 -11.44 -5.95 9.28
C TRP A 42 -10.11 -6.69 9.07
N LEU A 43 -10.08 -7.74 8.23
CA LEU A 43 -8.82 -8.41 7.86
C LEU A 43 -7.92 -7.51 7.01
N VAL A 44 -8.49 -6.59 6.24
CA VAL A 44 -7.77 -5.55 5.48
C VAL A 44 -7.43 -4.38 6.39
N THR A 45 -8.43 -3.86 7.13
CA THR A 45 -8.25 -2.76 8.08
C THR A 45 -7.20 -3.08 9.14
N GLY A 46 -7.27 -4.25 9.76
CA GLY A 46 -6.32 -4.69 10.81
C GLY A 46 -4.89 -4.85 10.29
N TYR A 47 -4.73 -5.39 9.07
CA TYR A 47 -3.42 -5.41 8.41
C TYR A 47 -2.86 -4.00 8.21
N ALA A 48 -3.65 -3.11 7.64
CA ALA A 48 -3.23 -1.74 7.36
C ALA A 48 -2.89 -0.96 8.65
N LEU A 49 -3.70 -1.08 9.71
CA LEU A 49 -3.40 -0.49 11.03
C LEU A 49 -2.12 -1.08 11.63
N GLY A 50 -1.89 -2.37 11.45
CA GLY A 50 -0.66 -3.03 11.87
C GLY A 50 0.58 -2.46 11.14
N VAL A 51 0.46 -2.10 9.85
CA VAL A 51 1.54 -1.38 9.12
C VAL A 51 1.75 0.01 9.69
N VAL A 52 0.68 0.77 9.99
CA VAL A 52 0.78 2.13 10.58
C VAL A 52 1.61 2.12 11.85
N VAL A 53 1.37 1.15 12.73
CA VAL A 53 2.11 1.01 14.00
C VAL A 53 3.46 0.33 13.78
N GLY A 54 3.48 -0.72 12.97
CA GLY A 54 4.67 -1.54 12.72
C GLY A 54 5.79 -0.78 12.01
N ALA A 55 5.48 0.06 11.03
CA ALA A 55 6.51 0.77 10.28
C ALA A 55 7.42 1.62 11.17
N PRO A 56 6.93 2.55 12.00
CA PRO A 56 7.81 3.36 12.87
C PRO A 56 8.45 2.52 13.98
N VAL A 57 7.72 1.60 14.62
CA VAL A 57 8.23 0.79 15.72
C VAL A 57 9.35 -0.13 15.26
N MET A 58 9.15 -0.89 14.18
CA MET A 58 10.16 -1.82 13.66
C MET A 58 11.35 -1.09 13.06
N THR A 59 11.16 0.09 12.45
CA THR A 59 12.25 0.93 11.97
C THR A 59 13.09 1.45 13.14
N ALA A 60 12.48 1.90 14.22
CA ALA A 60 13.16 2.33 15.43
C ALA A 60 13.94 1.18 16.10
N LEU A 61 13.37 -0.02 16.19
CA LEU A 61 14.07 -1.22 16.67
C LEU A 61 15.26 -1.58 15.77
N GLY A 62 15.10 -1.39 14.45
CA GLY A 62 16.14 -1.63 13.45
C GLY A 62 17.37 -0.73 13.57
N THR A 63 17.30 0.39 14.32
CA THR A 63 18.48 1.24 14.58
C THR A 63 19.49 0.60 15.55
N ARG A 64 19.08 -0.42 16.29
CA ARG A 64 19.92 -1.12 17.28
C ARG A 64 20.45 -2.48 16.81
N VAL A 65 20.03 -2.93 15.64
CA VAL A 65 20.33 -4.25 15.10
C VAL A 65 20.93 -4.09 13.71
N SER A 66 21.83 -5.00 13.30
CA SER A 66 22.33 -4.99 11.93
C SER A 66 21.18 -5.11 10.93
N ARG A 67 21.31 -4.42 9.79
CA ARG A 67 20.25 -4.34 8.79
C ARG A 67 19.82 -5.71 8.26
N LYS A 68 20.79 -6.61 8.07
CA LYS A 68 20.51 -8.01 7.66
C LYS A 68 19.67 -8.74 8.70
N ARG A 69 20.06 -8.69 9.98
CA ARG A 69 19.33 -9.37 11.07
C ARG A 69 17.91 -8.78 11.21
N MET A 70 17.77 -7.47 11.05
CA MET A 70 16.46 -6.83 11.08
C MET A 70 15.57 -7.30 9.93
N LEU A 71 16.07 -7.35 8.70
CA LEU A 71 15.33 -7.89 7.56
C LEU A 71 14.93 -9.36 7.78
N MET A 72 15.82 -10.17 8.36
CA MET A 72 15.50 -11.58 8.72
C MET A 72 14.38 -11.65 9.76
N LEU A 73 14.45 -10.83 10.82
CA LEU A 73 13.40 -10.76 11.85
C LEU A 73 12.05 -10.38 11.24
N LEU A 74 12.03 -9.37 10.37
CA LEU A 74 10.82 -8.94 9.67
C LEU A 74 10.25 -10.06 8.81
N MET A 75 11.09 -10.82 8.10
CA MET A 75 10.62 -11.98 7.32
C MET A 75 10.14 -13.13 8.20
N VAL A 76 10.72 -13.34 9.38
CA VAL A 76 10.21 -14.31 10.37
C VAL A 76 8.82 -13.90 10.85
N LEU A 77 8.61 -12.62 11.24
CA LEU A 77 7.29 -12.11 11.62
C LEU A 77 6.27 -12.28 10.49
N PHE A 78 6.69 -12.01 9.26
CA PHE A 78 5.87 -12.21 8.07
C PHE A 78 5.43 -13.66 7.89
N VAL A 79 6.38 -14.59 7.97
CA VAL A 79 6.12 -16.04 7.83
C VAL A 79 5.20 -16.53 8.95
N VAL A 80 5.50 -16.16 10.21
CA VAL A 80 4.69 -16.53 11.38
C VAL A 80 3.26 -15.99 11.25
N GLY A 81 3.10 -14.71 10.87
CA GLY A 81 1.78 -14.11 10.70
C GLY A 81 0.95 -14.76 9.60
N ASN A 82 1.57 -15.10 8.45
CA ASN A 82 0.87 -15.79 7.36
C ASN A 82 0.57 -17.26 7.72
N ALA A 83 1.48 -17.97 8.39
CA ALA A 83 1.22 -19.32 8.90
C ALA A 83 0.09 -19.33 9.93
N LEU A 84 0.07 -18.37 10.86
CA LEU A 84 -1.02 -18.19 11.83
C LEU A 84 -2.36 -17.91 11.11
N SER A 85 -2.34 -17.09 10.06
CA SER A 85 -3.52 -16.85 9.23
C SER A 85 -3.99 -18.13 8.53
N ALA A 86 -3.07 -18.93 7.96
CA ALA A 86 -3.40 -20.18 7.27
C ALA A 86 -3.99 -21.24 8.22
N LEU A 87 -3.51 -21.30 9.47
CA LEU A 87 -3.95 -22.25 10.50
C LEU A 87 -5.17 -21.77 11.28
N ALA A 88 -5.64 -20.54 11.07
CA ALA A 88 -6.65 -19.91 11.92
C ALA A 88 -7.96 -20.72 12.00
N PRO A 89 -8.37 -21.18 13.19
CA PRO A 89 -9.67 -21.83 13.40
C PRO A 89 -10.80 -20.81 13.61
N THR A 90 -10.47 -19.56 13.98
CA THR A 90 -11.43 -18.48 14.23
C THR A 90 -11.03 -17.19 13.52
N PHE A 91 -12.01 -16.33 13.28
CA PHE A 91 -11.78 -15.00 12.70
C PHE A 91 -10.77 -14.17 13.50
N GLY A 92 -10.84 -14.19 14.83
CA GLY A 92 -9.91 -13.45 15.70
C GLY A 92 -8.45 -13.89 15.55
N ILE A 93 -8.19 -15.20 15.41
CA ILE A 93 -6.84 -15.72 15.17
C ILE A 93 -6.36 -15.34 13.77
N MET A 94 -7.23 -15.39 12.77
CA MET A 94 -6.93 -14.89 11.42
C MET A 94 -6.53 -13.41 11.45
N LEU A 95 -7.31 -12.56 12.12
CA LEU A 95 -7.01 -11.14 12.26
C LEU A 95 -5.67 -10.91 12.97
N THR A 96 -5.39 -11.66 14.04
CA THR A 96 -4.10 -11.61 14.74
C THR A 96 -2.95 -11.96 13.80
N GLY A 97 -3.08 -13.02 13.01
CA GLY A 97 -2.09 -13.40 11.99
C GLY A 97 -1.85 -12.28 10.98
N ARG A 98 -2.89 -11.62 10.52
CA ARG A 98 -2.82 -10.46 9.63
C ARG A 98 -2.05 -9.30 10.25
N VAL A 99 -2.35 -8.96 11.51
CA VAL A 99 -1.64 -7.90 12.24
C VAL A 99 -0.16 -8.26 12.44
N VAL A 100 0.16 -9.49 12.85
CA VAL A 100 1.56 -9.94 13.01
C VAL A 100 2.33 -9.85 11.70
N ALA A 101 1.76 -10.33 10.59
CA ALA A 101 2.40 -10.24 9.27
C ALA A 101 2.65 -8.79 8.86
N SER A 102 1.72 -7.88 9.14
CA SER A 102 1.78 -6.48 8.73
C SER A 102 2.88 -5.67 9.43
N LEU A 103 3.31 -6.08 10.63
CA LEU A 103 4.41 -5.42 11.34
C LEU A 103 5.73 -5.41 10.55
N SER A 104 5.90 -6.38 9.64
CA SER A 104 7.08 -6.45 8.78
C SER A 104 7.07 -5.44 7.63
N HIS A 105 5.88 -5.04 7.14
CA HIS A 105 5.70 -4.40 5.85
C HIS A 105 6.51 -3.11 5.69
N GLY A 106 6.19 -2.06 6.44
CA GLY A 106 6.81 -0.73 6.26
C GLY A 106 8.31 -0.72 6.52
N ALA A 107 8.75 -1.39 7.58
CA ALA A 107 10.16 -1.48 7.93
C ALA A 107 10.97 -2.30 6.90
N PHE A 108 10.37 -3.35 6.30
CA PHE A 108 11.02 -4.14 5.25
C PHE A 108 11.35 -3.27 4.03
N PHE A 109 10.41 -2.47 3.55
CA PHE A 109 10.63 -1.57 2.42
C PHE A 109 11.64 -0.46 2.77
N GLY A 110 11.56 0.13 3.95
CA GLY A 110 12.49 1.16 4.39
C GLY A 110 13.93 0.66 4.52
N ILE A 111 14.16 -0.39 5.32
CA ILE A 111 15.49 -0.97 5.55
C ILE A 111 16.02 -1.65 4.28
N GLY A 112 15.15 -2.37 3.57
CA GLY A 112 15.48 -3.04 2.32
C GLY A 112 15.96 -2.09 1.23
N SER A 113 15.37 -0.89 1.11
CA SER A 113 15.81 0.15 0.17
C SER A 113 17.26 0.60 0.45
N VAL A 114 17.57 0.81 1.73
CA VAL A 114 18.94 1.20 2.13
C VAL A 114 19.94 0.07 1.87
N VAL A 115 19.54 -1.19 2.16
CA VAL A 115 20.36 -2.36 1.85
C VAL A 115 20.56 -2.49 0.35
N ALA A 116 19.48 -2.38 -0.45
CA ALA A 116 19.54 -2.46 -1.90
C ALA A 116 20.49 -1.41 -2.50
N ALA A 117 20.42 -0.16 -2.03
CA ALA A 117 21.33 0.90 -2.44
C ALA A 117 22.80 0.59 -2.09
N GLY A 118 23.04 0.05 -0.89
CA GLY A 118 24.39 -0.29 -0.42
C GLY A 118 25.03 -1.52 -1.10
N LEU A 119 24.25 -2.31 -1.86
CA LEU A 119 24.75 -3.48 -2.60
C LEU A 119 25.41 -3.12 -3.94
N VAL A 120 25.32 -1.88 -4.39
CA VAL A 120 25.78 -1.41 -5.70
C VAL A 120 26.56 -0.10 -5.57
N ALA A 121 27.25 0.30 -6.64
CA ALA A 121 27.88 1.61 -6.70
C ALA A 121 26.84 2.76 -6.60
N PRO A 122 27.17 3.92 -6.03
CA PRO A 122 26.24 5.03 -5.78
C PRO A 122 25.40 5.44 -7.00
N GLU A 123 26.00 5.41 -8.19
CA GLU A 123 25.35 5.77 -9.47
C GLU A 123 24.22 4.81 -9.86
N ARG A 124 24.20 3.60 -9.28
CA ARG A 124 23.21 2.55 -9.52
C ARG A 124 22.24 2.35 -8.35
N ALA A 125 22.36 3.13 -7.29
CA ALA A 125 21.55 2.97 -6.07
C ALA A 125 20.03 3.04 -6.36
N THR A 126 19.60 4.03 -7.14
CA THR A 126 18.20 4.17 -7.54
C THR A 126 17.68 2.96 -8.32
N ALA A 127 18.49 2.43 -9.24
CA ALA A 127 18.12 1.23 -10.01
C ALA A 127 18.03 -0.02 -9.13
N ALA A 128 18.86 -0.15 -8.10
CA ALA A 128 18.82 -1.26 -7.15
C ALA A 128 17.56 -1.20 -6.25
N ILE A 129 17.20 0.00 -5.79
CA ILE A 129 15.94 0.22 -5.05
C ILE A 129 14.74 -0.13 -5.95
N ALA A 130 14.73 0.35 -7.20
CA ALA A 130 13.67 0.03 -8.16
C ALA A 130 13.55 -1.48 -8.41
N ALA A 131 14.70 -2.20 -8.52
CA ALA A 131 14.70 -3.64 -8.67
C ALA A 131 14.05 -4.37 -7.47
N MET A 132 14.26 -3.91 -6.24
CA MET A 132 13.55 -4.45 -5.08
C MET A 132 12.04 -4.18 -5.16
N PHE A 133 11.64 -2.94 -5.49
CA PHE A 133 10.22 -2.56 -5.62
C PHE A 133 9.51 -3.22 -6.82
N THR A 134 10.26 -3.72 -7.81
CA THR A 134 9.68 -4.55 -8.88
C THR A 134 8.96 -5.77 -8.30
N GLY A 135 9.42 -6.32 -7.17
CA GLY A 135 8.71 -7.36 -6.44
C GLY A 135 7.28 -6.98 -6.08
N LEU A 136 7.06 -5.76 -5.55
CA LEU A 136 5.72 -5.25 -5.23
C LEU A 136 4.86 -5.05 -6.49
N THR A 137 5.45 -4.53 -7.56
CA THR A 137 4.74 -4.34 -8.83
C THR A 137 4.29 -5.68 -9.43
N VAL A 138 5.18 -6.68 -9.41
CA VAL A 138 4.86 -8.04 -9.88
C VAL A 138 3.85 -8.71 -8.95
N ALA A 139 3.88 -8.43 -7.64
CA ALA A 139 2.86 -8.90 -6.71
C ALA A 139 1.46 -8.43 -7.11
N ASN A 140 1.29 -7.15 -7.41
CA ASN A 140 0.00 -6.60 -7.83
C ASN A 140 -0.50 -7.18 -9.16
N LEU A 141 0.40 -7.39 -10.12
CA LEU A 141 0.04 -7.87 -11.46
C LEU A 141 -0.17 -9.40 -11.52
N VAL A 142 0.62 -10.15 -10.78
CA VAL A 142 0.67 -11.62 -10.88
C VAL A 142 0.38 -12.28 -9.54
N GLY A 143 1.01 -11.83 -8.45
CA GLY A 143 0.92 -12.46 -7.13
C GLY A 143 -0.51 -12.43 -6.57
N VAL A 144 -1.18 -11.30 -6.66
CA VAL A 144 -2.55 -11.11 -6.15
C VAL A 144 -3.56 -11.95 -6.93
N PRO A 145 -3.59 -11.91 -8.28
CA PRO A 145 -4.47 -12.78 -9.07
C PRO A 145 -4.21 -14.27 -8.84
N LEU A 146 -2.94 -14.69 -8.84
CA LEU A 146 -2.57 -16.09 -8.57
C LEU A 146 -2.95 -16.52 -7.16
N GLY A 147 -2.69 -15.68 -6.15
CA GLY A 147 -3.08 -15.94 -4.77
C GLY A 147 -4.59 -16.08 -4.64
N THR A 148 -5.37 -15.22 -5.32
CA THR A 148 -6.83 -15.32 -5.36
C THR A 148 -7.27 -16.62 -6.04
N HIS A 149 -6.68 -16.97 -7.18
CA HIS A 149 -6.99 -18.22 -7.89
C HIS A 149 -6.67 -19.47 -7.05
N VAL A 150 -5.49 -19.51 -6.42
CA VAL A 150 -5.12 -20.59 -5.49
C VAL A 150 -6.15 -20.70 -4.36
N GLY A 151 -6.58 -19.58 -3.80
CA GLY A 151 -7.61 -19.56 -2.76
C GLY A 151 -8.98 -20.02 -3.24
N GLN A 152 -9.35 -19.76 -4.47
CA GLN A 152 -10.60 -20.21 -5.07
C GLN A 152 -10.61 -21.72 -5.34
N VAL A 153 -9.47 -22.28 -5.78
CA VAL A 153 -9.37 -23.71 -6.16
C VAL A 153 -9.08 -24.61 -4.97
N PHE A 154 -8.15 -24.20 -4.09
CA PHE A 154 -7.63 -25.03 -2.99
C PHE A 154 -8.07 -24.53 -1.61
N GLY A 155 -8.94 -23.51 -1.56
CA GLY A 155 -9.35 -22.85 -0.33
C GLY A 155 -8.40 -21.71 0.08
N TRP A 156 -8.95 -20.67 0.72
CA TRP A 156 -8.21 -19.45 1.08
C TRP A 156 -6.97 -19.71 1.96
N ARG A 157 -6.97 -20.79 2.75
CA ARG A 157 -5.81 -21.19 3.56
C ARG A 157 -4.58 -21.52 2.72
N ALA A 158 -4.77 -22.11 1.54
CA ALA A 158 -3.69 -22.44 0.62
C ALA A 158 -2.93 -21.19 0.13
N THR A 159 -3.63 -20.07 -0.06
CA THR A 159 -2.98 -18.80 -0.41
C THR A 159 -2.02 -18.33 0.68
N PHE A 160 -2.44 -18.39 1.96
CA PHE A 160 -1.58 -17.97 3.07
C PHE A 160 -0.38 -18.91 3.28
N TRP A 161 -0.55 -20.21 3.02
CA TRP A 161 0.58 -21.15 2.98
C TRP A 161 1.55 -20.85 1.83
N ALA A 162 1.04 -20.59 0.63
CA ALA A 162 1.88 -20.23 -0.51
C ALA A 162 2.68 -18.93 -0.23
N VAL A 163 2.03 -17.93 0.36
CA VAL A 163 2.68 -16.67 0.76
C VAL A 163 3.71 -16.90 1.88
N ALA A 164 3.41 -17.75 2.87
CA ALA A 164 4.37 -18.10 3.91
C ALA A 164 5.62 -18.79 3.34
N LEU A 165 5.45 -19.71 2.37
CA LEU A 165 6.56 -20.35 1.66
C LEU A 165 7.40 -19.35 0.87
N LEU A 166 6.78 -18.39 0.19
CA LEU A 166 7.49 -17.29 -0.46
C LEU A 166 8.26 -16.44 0.58
N GLY A 167 7.67 -16.21 1.74
CA GLY A 167 8.34 -15.56 2.86
C GLY A 167 9.56 -16.33 3.35
N VAL A 168 9.49 -17.66 3.45
CA VAL A 168 10.63 -18.53 3.77
C VAL A 168 11.71 -18.43 2.69
N ALA A 169 11.33 -18.42 1.41
CA ALA A 169 12.30 -18.25 0.31
C ALA A 169 13.01 -16.90 0.40
N GLY A 170 12.27 -15.81 0.69
CA GLY A 170 12.85 -14.49 0.95
C GLY A 170 13.79 -14.48 2.15
N LEU A 171 13.38 -15.09 3.27
CA LEU A 171 14.20 -15.22 4.49
C LEU A 171 15.52 -15.97 4.22
N VAL A 172 15.45 -17.12 3.58
CA VAL A 172 16.64 -17.92 3.22
C VAL A 172 17.52 -17.15 2.24
N GLY A 173 16.92 -16.49 1.25
CA GLY A 173 17.65 -15.64 0.31
C GLY A 173 18.39 -14.49 1.02
N ILE A 174 17.75 -13.77 1.93
CA ILE A 174 18.38 -12.71 2.72
C ILE A 174 19.48 -13.27 3.60
N ALA A 175 19.24 -14.38 4.29
CA ALA A 175 20.23 -15.00 5.17
C ALA A 175 21.51 -15.41 4.43
N ARG A 176 21.41 -15.91 3.20
CA ARG A 176 22.53 -16.43 2.42
C ARG A 176 23.21 -15.41 1.52
N LEU A 177 22.43 -14.47 0.95
CA LEU A 177 22.89 -13.60 -0.13
C LEU A 177 23.15 -12.16 0.29
N VAL A 178 22.46 -11.67 1.34
CA VAL A 178 22.68 -10.29 1.84
C VAL A 178 23.88 -10.29 2.77
N PRO A 179 24.90 -9.41 2.56
CA PRO A 179 26.03 -9.30 3.47
C PRO A 179 25.60 -8.71 4.82
N GLU A 180 26.42 -8.89 5.86
CA GLU A 180 26.20 -8.23 7.14
C GLU A 180 26.48 -6.74 6.98
N ILE A 181 25.48 -5.92 7.28
CA ILE A 181 25.55 -4.45 7.22
C ILE A 181 25.29 -3.95 8.63
N PRO A 182 26.28 -3.21 9.24
CA PRO A 182 26.16 -2.71 10.60
C PRO A 182 24.89 -1.87 10.81
N ALA A 183 24.50 -1.75 12.08
CA ALA A 183 23.46 -0.81 12.48
C ALA A 183 23.88 0.63 12.11
N PRO A 184 22.92 1.51 11.76
CA PRO A 184 23.24 2.90 11.48
C PRO A 184 23.73 3.61 12.75
N GLU A 185 24.88 4.30 12.64
CA GLU A 185 25.43 5.11 13.72
C GLU A 185 24.83 6.53 13.70
N GLY A 186 24.62 7.11 14.87
CA GLY A 186 24.33 8.54 15.02
C GLY A 186 22.92 9.00 14.62
N VAL A 187 21.96 8.11 14.45
CA VAL A 187 20.55 8.47 14.15
C VAL A 187 19.95 9.25 15.33
N ARG A 188 19.76 10.55 15.15
CA ARG A 188 19.08 11.42 16.14
C ARG A 188 17.58 11.49 15.83
N LEU A 189 16.84 10.46 16.21
CA LEU A 189 15.39 10.32 15.98
C LEU A 189 14.60 11.59 16.37
N ARG A 190 15.03 12.31 17.41
CA ARG A 190 14.37 13.51 17.90
C ARG A 190 14.41 14.69 16.91
N HIS A 191 15.49 14.82 16.14
CA HIS A 191 15.60 15.84 15.09
C HIS A 191 14.74 15.49 13.88
N GLU A 192 14.72 14.21 13.51
CA GLU A 192 13.92 13.73 12.39
C GLU A 192 12.40 13.85 12.68
N ILE A 193 11.96 13.54 13.90
CA ILE A 193 10.56 13.71 14.33
C ILE A 193 10.13 15.18 14.24
N ARG A 194 11.01 16.12 14.58
CA ARG A 194 10.68 17.55 14.51
C ARG A 194 10.43 18.02 13.07
N ALA A 195 11.15 17.48 12.10
CA ALA A 195 10.95 17.79 10.68
C ALA A 195 9.59 17.33 10.17
N LEU A 196 9.02 16.24 10.74
CA LEU A 196 7.67 15.76 10.41
C LEU A 196 6.55 16.65 10.97
N GLY A 197 6.85 17.54 11.94
CA GLY A 197 5.88 18.47 12.50
C GLY A 197 5.61 19.70 11.63
N ASP A 198 6.28 19.85 10.50
CA ASP A 198 6.01 20.94 9.56
C ASP A 198 4.61 20.85 8.97
N ALA A 199 3.90 21.96 8.88
CA ALA A 199 2.53 22.00 8.41
C ALA A 199 2.37 21.49 6.97
N GLN A 200 3.35 21.76 6.09
CA GLN A 200 3.32 21.29 4.70
C GLN A 200 3.55 19.77 4.62
N VAL A 201 4.38 19.21 5.50
CA VAL A 201 4.59 17.76 5.61
C VAL A 201 3.32 17.08 6.10
N LEU A 202 2.67 17.62 7.14
CA LEU A 202 1.40 17.09 7.66
C LEU A 202 0.28 17.17 6.62
N LEU A 203 0.18 18.26 5.87
CA LEU A 203 -0.77 18.37 4.75
C LEU A 203 -0.46 17.36 3.64
N ALA A 204 0.81 17.15 3.30
CA ALA A 204 1.21 16.15 2.31
C ALA A 204 0.85 14.71 2.78
N MET A 205 1.04 14.41 4.06
CA MET A 205 0.61 13.13 4.64
C MET A 205 -0.92 12.99 4.64
N ALA A 206 -1.67 14.05 4.93
CA ALA A 206 -3.13 14.06 4.83
C ALA A 206 -3.60 13.82 3.39
N MET A 207 -2.94 14.43 2.39
CA MET A 207 -3.19 14.12 0.97
C MET A 207 -2.94 12.64 0.66
N THR A 208 -1.89 12.03 1.24
CA THR A 208 -1.58 10.61 1.06
C THR A 208 -2.68 9.73 1.68
N VAL A 209 -3.09 9.99 2.92
CA VAL A 209 -4.16 9.25 3.61
C VAL A 209 -5.46 9.29 2.80
N LEU A 210 -5.88 10.48 2.40
CA LEU A 210 -7.15 10.68 1.72
C LEU A 210 -7.10 10.22 0.25
N GLY A 211 -6.05 10.61 -0.49
CA GLY A 211 -5.94 10.37 -1.92
C GLY A 211 -5.73 8.90 -2.27
N PHE A 212 -4.83 8.21 -1.59
CA PHE A 212 -4.61 6.78 -1.82
C PHE A 212 -5.70 5.92 -1.16
N GLY A 213 -6.18 6.31 0.03
CA GLY A 213 -7.31 5.66 0.69
C GLY A 213 -8.55 5.61 -0.21
N ALA A 214 -8.76 6.63 -1.06
CA ALA A 214 -9.87 6.65 -2.01
C ALA A 214 -9.96 5.39 -2.88
N VAL A 215 -8.82 4.85 -3.35
CA VAL A 215 -8.75 3.61 -4.14
C VAL A 215 -9.18 2.41 -3.30
N PHE A 216 -8.72 2.35 -2.06
CA PHE A 216 -8.97 1.22 -1.18
C PHE A 216 -10.43 1.09 -0.75
N ALA A 217 -11.19 2.18 -0.72
CA ALA A 217 -12.64 2.13 -0.50
C ALA A 217 -13.32 1.20 -1.52
N ALA A 218 -13.00 1.37 -2.80
CA ALA A 218 -13.56 0.56 -3.89
C ALA A 218 -12.95 -0.84 -3.95
N VAL A 219 -11.62 -0.94 -3.89
CA VAL A 219 -10.89 -2.18 -4.19
C VAL A 219 -10.98 -3.20 -3.05
N THR A 220 -11.15 -2.77 -1.79
CA THR A 220 -11.33 -3.68 -0.65
C THR A 220 -12.54 -4.60 -0.84
N TYR A 221 -13.62 -4.08 -1.37
CA TYR A 221 -14.87 -4.82 -1.58
C TYR A 221 -15.10 -5.18 -3.05
N LEU A 222 -14.01 -5.22 -3.85
CA LEU A 222 -14.08 -5.51 -5.29
C LEU A 222 -14.75 -6.85 -5.58
N ALA A 223 -14.36 -7.92 -4.89
CA ALA A 223 -14.87 -9.25 -5.16
C ALA A 223 -16.42 -9.31 -5.02
N PRO A 224 -17.02 -8.95 -3.87
CA PRO A 224 -18.48 -8.95 -3.77
C PRO A 224 -19.15 -7.94 -4.70
N MET A 225 -18.56 -6.76 -4.98
CA MET A 225 -19.12 -5.80 -5.94
C MET A 225 -19.16 -6.40 -7.35
N MET A 226 -18.13 -7.10 -7.80
CA MET A 226 -18.09 -7.71 -9.13
C MET A 226 -19.01 -8.93 -9.24
N THR A 227 -19.14 -9.74 -8.20
CA THR A 227 -19.98 -10.94 -8.25
C THR A 227 -21.45 -10.61 -8.02
N GLU A 228 -21.78 -9.85 -6.98
CA GLU A 228 -23.17 -9.60 -6.57
C GLU A 228 -23.85 -8.46 -7.36
N THR A 229 -23.06 -7.47 -7.85
CA THR A 229 -23.62 -6.31 -8.55
C THR A 229 -23.40 -6.40 -10.06
N ALA A 230 -22.16 -6.62 -10.52
CA ALA A 230 -21.84 -6.72 -11.94
C ALA A 230 -22.24 -8.06 -12.57
N GLY A 231 -22.51 -9.11 -11.77
CA GLY A 231 -22.90 -10.43 -12.21
C GLY A 231 -21.76 -11.26 -12.83
N PHE A 232 -20.51 -10.99 -12.45
CA PHE A 232 -19.38 -11.85 -12.81
C PHE A 232 -19.42 -13.16 -12.03
N ALA A 233 -18.92 -14.24 -12.62
CA ALA A 233 -18.68 -15.48 -11.88
C ALA A 233 -17.55 -15.27 -10.86
N ALA A 234 -17.60 -15.95 -9.70
CA ALA A 234 -16.56 -15.85 -8.68
C ALA A 234 -15.14 -16.16 -9.24
N SER A 235 -15.02 -17.11 -10.17
CA SER A 235 -13.78 -17.43 -10.88
C SER A 235 -13.21 -16.27 -11.70
N SER A 236 -14.04 -15.29 -12.07
CA SER A 236 -13.63 -14.12 -12.83
C SER A 236 -12.84 -13.11 -12.00
N VAL A 237 -12.93 -13.15 -10.67
CA VAL A 237 -12.28 -12.17 -9.78
C VAL A 237 -10.76 -12.17 -9.98
N SER A 238 -10.15 -13.33 -10.19
CA SER A 238 -8.70 -13.43 -10.41
C SER A 238 -8.24 -12.65 -11.64
N TRP A 239 -8.92 -12.76 -12.79
CA TRP A 239 -8.52 -12.01 -13.98
C TRP A 239 -8.94 -10.53 -13.91
N LEU A 240 -10.01 -10.18 -13.18
CA LEU A 240 -10.35 -8.78 -12.89
C LEU A 240 -9.23 -8.10 -12.09
N LEU A 241 -8.62 -8.83 -11.15
CA LEU A 241 -7.43 -8.34 -10.43
C LEU A 241 -6.20 -8.18 -11.33
N VAL A 242 -6.05 -8.99 -12.41
CA VAL A 242 -5.03 -8.74 -13.44
C VAL A 242 -5.29 -7.40 -14.15
N LEU A 243 -6.55 -7.12 -14.53
CA LEU A 243 -6.90 -5.84 -15.16
C LEU A 243 -6.62 -4.65 -14.23
N LEU A 244 -6.98 -4.77 -12.96
CA LEU A 244 -6.63 -3.77 -11.94
C LEU A 244 -5.12 -3.57 -11.87
N GLY A 245 -4.35 -4.67 -11.79
CA GLY A 245 -2.89 -4.65 -11.73
C GLY A 245 -2.25 -4.01 -12.96
N LEU A 246 -2.75 -4.28 -14.17
CA LEU A 246 -2.31 -3.61 -15.40
C LEU A 246 -2.54 -2.10 -15.32
N GLY A 247 -3.72 -1.68 -14.88
CA GLY A 247 -4.02 -0.27 -14.61
C GLY A 247 -3.02 0.33 -13.62
N MET A 248 -2.77 -0.35 -12.48
CA MET A 248 -1.83 0.09 -11.44
C MET A 248 -0.41 0.28 -11.98
N VAL A 249 0.10 -0.66 -12.77
CA VAL A 249 1.44 -0.55 -13.39
C VAL A 249 1.51 0.66 -14.32
N ALA A 250 0.54 0.78 -15.24
CA ALA A 250 0.49 1.91 -16.17
C ALA A 250 0.38 3.25 -15.44
N GLY A 251 -0.48 3.33 -14.42
CA GLY A 251 -0.68 4.52 -13.60
C GLY A 251 0.57 4.93 -12.84
N ASN A 252 1.28 3.99 -12.21
CA ASN A 252 2.52 4.27 -11.49
C ASN A 252 3.61 4.83 -12.43
N LEU A 253 3.78 4.23 -13.60
CA LEU A 253 4.77 4.69 -14.60
C LEU A 253 4.44 6.07 -15.15
N LEU A 254 3.19 6.30 -15.53
CA LEU A 254 2.74 7.59 -16.07
C LEU A 254 2.75 8.66 -14.97
N GLY A 255 2.25 8.36 -13.78
CA GLY A 255 2.24 9.25 -12.63
C GLY A 255 3.64 9.71 -12.25
N GLY A 256 4.62 8.80 -12.20
CA GLY A 256 6.02 9.14 -11.97
C GLY A 256 6.57 10.08 -13.04
N ARG A 257 6.41 9.70 -14.32
CA ARG A 257 6.92 10.51 -15.45
C ARG A 257 6.32 11.92 -15.53
N PHE A 258 5.04 12.05 -15.22
CA PHE A 258 4.38 13.37 -15.23
C PHE A 258 4.70 14.17 -13.96
N ALA A 259 4.84 13.52 -12.80
CA ALA A 259 5.24 14.17 -11.54
C ALA A 259 6.65 14.78 -11.64
N ASP A 260 7.59 14.14 -12.35
CA ASP A 260 8.93 14.67 -12.58
C ASP A 260 8.91 15.98 -13.39
N ARG A 261 7.91 16.15 -14.28
CA ARG A 261 7.77 17.35 -15.10
C ARG A 261 6.95 18.44 -14.38
N ALA A 262 5.88 18.06 -13.72
CA ALA A 262 4.92 18.99 -13.16
C ALA A 262 4.18 18.32 -11.96
N LEU A 263 4.76 18.40 -10.75
CA LEU A 263 4.28 17.72 -9.55
C LEU A 263 2.83 18.07 -9.21
N LEU A 264 2.54 19.35 -8.98
CA LEU A 264 1.19 19.81 -8.59
C LEU A 264 0.11 19.55 -9.63
N PRO A 265 0.31 19.88 -10.93
CA PRO A 265 -0.65 19.53 -11.98
C PRO A 265 -0.94 18.02 -12.05
N THR A 266 0.08 17.17 -11.92
CA THR A 266 -0.09 15.72 -11.91
C THR A 266 -0.94 15.28 -10.71
N LEU A 267 -0.69 15.83 -9.53
CA LEU A 267 -1.45 15.52 -8.33
C LEU A 267 -2.91 15.96 -8.47
N TYR A 268 -3.18 17.17 -8.95
CA TYR A 268 -4.55 17.64 -9.18
C TYR A 268 -5.30 16.78 -10.21
N LEU A 269 -4.67 16.48 -11.34
CA LEU A 269 -5.30 15.69 -12.40
C LEU A 269 -5.56 14.25 -11.99
N SER A 270 -4.62 13.61 -11.28
CA SER A 270 -4.80 12.24 -10.81
C SER A 270 -5.88 12.14 -9.72
N LEU A 271 -5.93 13.06 -8.76
CA LEU A 271 -6.96 13.07 -7.73
C LEU A 271 -8.34 13.43 -8.27
N ALA A 272 -8.44 14.44 -9.16
CA ALA A 272 -9.70 14.80 -9.82
C ALA A 272 -10.21 13.65 -10.70
N GLY A 273 -9.31 13.08 -11.52
CA GLY A 273 -9.64 11.92 -12.35
C GLY A 273 -10.10 10.73 -11.50
N LEU A 274 -9.44 10.47 -10.37
CA LEU A 274 -9.82 9.40 -9.45
C LEU A 274 -11.20 9.65 -8.83
N ALA A 275 -11.51 10.87 -8.39
CA ALA A 275 -12.84 11.20 -7.87
C ALA A 275 -13.93 10.97 -8.92
N VAL A 276 -13.70 11.40 -10.16
CA VAL A 276 -14.62 11.19 -11.29
C VAL A 276 -14.79 9.71 -11.58
N VAL A 277 -13.69 8.96 -11.69
CA VAL A 277 -13.76 7.54 -12.05
C VAL A 277 -14.40 6.70 -10.95
N LEU A 278 -14.16 7.00 -9.67
CA LEU A 278 -14.85 6.34 -8.56
C LEU A 278 -16.35 6.65 -8.57
N THR A 279 -16.73 7.90 -8.85
CA THR A 279 -18.14 8.27 -9.05
C THR A 279 -18.75 7.47 -10.21
N LEU A 280 -18.07 7.40 -11.35
CA LEU A 280 -18.52 6.61 -12.50
C LEU A 280 -18.63 5.12 -12.15
N PHE A 281 -17.70 4.59 -11.33
CA PHE A 281 -17.68 3.19 -10.96
C PHE A 281 -18.92 2.78 -10.16
N ALA A 282 -19.50 3.68 -9.36
CA ALA A 282 -20.74 3.43 -8.66
C ALA A 282 -21.91 3.09 -9.62
N PHE A 283 -21.88 3.64 -10.85
CA PHE A 283 -22.88 3.37 -11.88
C PHE A 283 -22.47 2.24 -12.83
N THR A 284 -21.21 2.22 -13.26
CA THR A 284 -20.71 1.23 -14.24
C THR A 284 -20.57 -0.17 -13.66
N ALA A 285 -20.47 -0.29 -12.33
CA ALA A 285 -20.42 -1.59 -11.63
C ALA A 285 -21.68 -2.46 -11.80
N HIS A 286 -22.73 -1.99 -12.45
CA HIS A 286 -23.94 -2.78 -12.73
C HIS A 286 -23.89 -3.54 -14.07
N ALA A 287 -22.82 -3.38 -14.86
CA ALA A 287 -22.65 -4.06 -16.14
C ALA A 287 -21.19 -4.51 -16.33
N LYS A 288 -21.00 -5.75 -16.83
CA LYS A 288 -19.68 -6.40 -16.87
C LYS A 288 -18.61 -5.59 -17.60
N LEU A 289 -18.85 -5.19 -18.84
CA LEU A 289 -17.85 -4.50 -19.66
C LEU A 289 -17.51 -3.10 -19.10
N PRO A 290 -18.49 -2.22 -18.80
CA PRO A 290 -18.22 -0.94 -18.17
C PRO A 290 -17.47 -1.08 -16.83
N ALA A 291 -17.86 -2.05 -15.99
CA ALA A 291 -17.18 -2.33 -14.72
C ALA A 291 -15.72 -2.70 -14.92
N ALA A 292 -15.39 -3.59 -15.86
CA ALA A 292 -14.04 -4.00 -16.17
C ALA A 292 -13.17 -2.83 -16.67
N VAL A 293 -13.70 -1.99 -17.56
CA VAL A 293 -12.99 -0.81 -18.07
C VAL A 293 -12.73 0.20 -16.95
N THR A 294 -13.76 0.50 -16.15
CA THR A 294 -13.64 1.46 -15.05
C THR A 294 -12.66 0.96 -13.99
N LEU A 295 -12.61 -0.36 -13.74
CA LEU A 295 -11.65 -0.98 -12.82
C LEU A 295 -10.20 -0.73 -13.23
N VAL A 296 -9.88 -0.83 -14.52
CA VAL A 296 -8.53 -0.48 -15.04
C VAL A 296 -8.21 0.98 -14.78
N LEU A 297 -9.18 1.89 -15.00
CA LEU A 297 -9.01 3.32 -14.76
C LEU A 297 -8.84 3.65 -13.26
N VAL A 298 -9.58 2.98 -12.37
CA VAL A 298 -9.42 3.10 -10.90
C VAL A 298 -7.99 2.69 -10.50
N GLY A 299 -7.51 1.54 -10.99
CA GLY A 299 -6.13 1.10 -10.74
C GLY A 299 -5.10 2.11 -11.27
N GLY A 300 -5.30 2.59 -12.49
CA GLY A 300 -4.42 3.52 -13.17
C GLY A 300 -4.33 4.88 -12.47
N LEU A 301 -5.45 5.54 -12.26
CA LEU A 301 -5.49 6.85 -11.61
C LEU A 301 -5.09 6.76 -10.12
N GLY A 302 -5.48 5.68 -9.44
CA GLY A 302 -5.07 5.43 -8.07
C GLY A 302 -3.55 5.36 -7.92
N MET A 303 -2.89 4.53 -8.71
CA MET A 303 -1.41 4.41 -8.63
C MET A 303 -0.69 5.62 -9.23
N ALA A 304 -1.32 6.39 -10.11
CA ALA A 304 -0.75 7.65 -10.59
C ALA A 304 -0.62 8.72 -9.49
N THR A 305 -1.37 8.61 -8.39
CA THR A 305 -1.24 9.50 -7.22
C THR A 305 0.01 9.21 -6.38
N VAL A 306 0.52 7.97 -6.38
CA VAL A 306 1.57 7.51 -5.45
C VAL A 306 2.90 8.25 -5.62
N PRO A 307 3.50 8.36 -6.84
CA PRO A 307 4.76 9.06 -7.01
C PRO A 307 4.69 10.54 -6.61
N PRO A 308 3.69 11.34 -7.04
CA PRO A 308 3.62 12.74 -6.63
C PRO A 308 3.34 12.93 -5.13
N LEU A 309 2.54 12.06 -4.48
CA LEU A 309 2.32 12.09 -3.03
C LEU A 309 3.61 11.80 -2.28
N GLN A 310 4.34 10.74 -2.68
CA GLN A 310 5.62 10.39 -2.08
C GLN A 310 6.64 11.52 -2.22
N LYS A 311 6.77 12.08 -3.44
CA LYS A 311 7.67 13.19 -3.71
C LYS A 311 7.32 14.43 -2.88
N ARG A 312 6.05 14.76 -2.74
CA ARG A 312 5.56 15.91 -1.95
C ARG A 312 5.99 15.81 -0.48
N VAL A 313 5.88 14.63 0.13
CA VAL A 313 6.32 14.39 1.51
C VAL A 313 7.83 14.50 1.64
N LEU A 314 8.58 13.92 0.69
CA LEU A 314 10.05 13.96 0.71
C LEU A 314 10.60 15.38 0.50
N ASP A 315 10.02 16.16 -0.41
CA ASP A 315 10.42 17.54 -0.67
C ASP A 315 10.18 18.42 0.58
N GLY A 316 9.04 18.21 1.29
CA GLY A 316 8.74 18.92 2.53
C GLY A 316 9.60 18.52 3.74
N ALA A 317 10.07 17.27 3.79
CA ALA A 317 10.86 16.72 4.89
C ALA A 317 12.31 16.41 4.48
N ALA A 318 12.93 17.28 3.70
CA ALA A 318 14.30 17.10 3.18
C ALA A 318 15.38 16.87 4.27
N ALA A 319 15.13 17.35 5.50
CA ALA A 319 16.01 17.12 6.65
C ALA A 319 15.91 15.71 7.24
N ALA A 320 14.87 14.93 6.90
CA ALA A 320 14.62 13.59 7.47
C ALA A 320 13.99 12.65 6.43
N PRO A 321 14.58 12.44 5.24
CA PRO A 321 13.92 11.76 4.13
C PRO A 321 13.61 10.30 4.44
N THR A 322 14.43 9.59 5.20
CA THR A 322 14.23 8.19 5.55
C THR A 322 13.03 8.00 6.46
N LEU A 323 12.93 8.81 7.54
CA LEU A 323 11.80 8.75 8.45
C LEU A 323 10.51 9.23 7.76
N ALA A 324 10.59 10.30 6.96
CA ALA A 324 9.46 10.82 6.20
C ALA A 324 8.89 9.77 5.23
N SER A 325 9.76 9.03 4.53
CA SER A 325 9.34 7.93 3.66
C SER A 325 8.65 6.82 4.46
N ALA A 326 9.22 6.39 5.59
CA ALA A 326 8.65 5.35 6.43
C ALA A 326 7.27 5.75 7.00
N VAL A 327 7.16 6.98 7.49
CA VAL A 327 5.89 7.51 8.03
C VAL A 327 4.86 7.70 6.91
N ASN A 328 5.29 8.06 5.70
CA ASN A 328 4.38 8.16 4.56
C ASN A 328 3.86 6.77 4.11
N VAL A 329 4.67 5.70 4.22
CA VAL A 329 4.15 4.32 4.08
C VAL A 329 3.06 4.05 5.12
N GLY A 330 3.25 4.50 6.35
CA GLY A 330 2.20 4.50 7.38
C GLY A 330 0.96 5.30 6.97
N ALA A 331 1.14 6.49 6.37
CA ALA A 331 0.04 7.33 5.89
C ALA A 331 -0.77 6.66 4.75
N PHE A 332 -0.10 6.02 3.79
CA PHE A 332 -0.76 5.19 2.77
C PHE A 332 -1.65 4.12 3.43
N ASN A 333 -1.10 3.40 4.41
CA ASN A 333 -1.82 2.34 5.10
C ASN A 333 -2.91 2.85 6.04
N LEU A 334 -2.75 4.03 6.66
CA LEU A 334 -3.82 4.68 7.41
C LEU A 334 -5.00 5.01 6.49
N GLY A 335 -4.72 5.48 5.27
CA GLY A 335 -5.72 5.67 4.23
C GLY A 335 -6.44 4.38 3.86
N ASN A 336 -5.69 3.28 3.68
CA ASN A 336 -6.25 1.96 3.39
C ASN A 336 -7.17 1.47 4.52
N ALA A 337 -6.74 1.63 5.78
CA ALA A 337 -7.52 1.25 6.95
C ALA A 337 -8.82 2.07 7.06
N LEU A 338 -8.71 3.38 6.95
CA LEU A 338 -9.85 4.29 7.01
C LEU A 338 -10.88 3.98 5.92
N ALA A 339 -10.41 3.80 4.70
CA ALA A 339 -11.27 3.55 3.54
C ALA A 339 -11.94 2.16 3.59
N ALA A 340 -11.19 1.12 3.99
CA ALA A 340 -11.76 -0.21 4.18
C ALA A 340 -12.84 -0.21 5.29
N TRP A 341 -12.58 0.49 6.39
CA TRP A 341 -13.54 0.64 7.48
C TRP A 341 -14.79 1.42 7.06
N LEU A 342 -14.64 2.61 6.46
CA LEU A 342 -15.76 3.42 5.96
C LEU A 342 -16.57 2.68 4.90
N GLY A 343 -15.90 1.98 3.96
CA GLY A 343 -16.55 1.14 2.97
C GLY A 343 -17.38 0.02 3.60
N GLY A 344 -16.85 -0.60 4.66
CA GLY A 344 -17.60 -1.59 5.46
C GLY A 344 -18.82 -1.01 6.15
N LEU A 345 -18.72 0.18 6.71
CA LEU A 345 -19.83 0.87 7.37
C LEU A 345 -21.00 1.16 6.42
N VAL A 346 -20.74 1.68 5.22
CA VAL A 346 -21.80 1.99 4.25
C VAL A 346 -22.46 0.72 3.71
N ILE A 347 -21.70 -0.38 3.58
CA ILE A 347 -22.26 -1.69 3.22
C ILE A 347 -23.13 -2.23 4.36
N ALA A 348 -22.65 -2.16 5.61
CA ALA A 348 -23.40 -2.60 6.79
C ALA A 348 -24.69 -1.79 7.00
N ALA A 349 -24.69 -0.51 6.61
CA ALA A 349 -25.88 0.36 6.61
C ALA A 349 -26.90 0.01 5.48
N GLY A 350 -26.61 -0.99 4.65
CA GLY A 350 -27.53 -1.46 3.61
C GLY A 350 -27.46 -0.70 2.28
N HIS A 351 -26.44 0.14 2.06
CA HIS A 351 -26.31 0.90 0.81
C HIS A 351 -25.72 0.09 -0.37
N GLY A 352 -25.46 -1.22 -0.18
CA GLY A 352 -24.96 -2.13 -1.20
C GLY A 352 -23.46 -2.02 -1.50
N TYR A 353 -22.98 -2.88 -2.39
CA TYR A 353 -21.53 -3.01 -2.66
C TYR A 353 -20.95 -1.91 -3.56
N THR A 354 -21.77 -1.06 -4.17
CA THR A 354 -21.30 0.10 -4.94
C THR A 354 -21.08 1.35 -4.07
N ALA A 355 -21.67 1.39 -2.85
CA ALA A 355 -21.56 2.53 -1.94
C ALA A 355 -20.12 2.90 -1.53
N PRO A 356 -19.18 1.96 -1.37
CA PRO A 356 -17.78 2.29 -1.12
C PRO A 356 -17.13 3.16 -2.20
N ASN A 357 -17.62 3.14 -3.45
CA ASN A 357 -17.11 4.02 -4.50
C ASN A 357 -17.42 5.50 -4.20
N TRP A 358 -18.58 5.79 -3.62
CA TRP A 358 -18.93 7.16 -3.17
C TRP A 358 -18.06 7.63 -2.02
N VAL A 359 -17.74 6.72 -1.08
CA VAL A 359 -16.76 6.99 -0.01
C VAL A 359 -15.41 7.35 -0.63
N GLY A 360 -14.94 6.55 -1.58
CA GLY A 360 -13.69 6.81 -2.29
C GLY A 360 -13.69 8.13 -3.04
N ALA A 361 -14.78 8.45 -3.76
CA ALA A 361 -14.91 9.72 -4.46
C ALA A 361 -14.87 10.92 -3.48
N GLY A 362 -15.52 10.80 -2.33
CA GLY A 362 -15.47 11.80 -1.25
C GLY A 362 -14.06 11.98 -0.68
N LEU A 363 -13.33 10.89 -0.44
CA LEU A 363 -11.94 10.92 0.04
C LEU A 363 -11.00 11.58 -1.00
N ALA A 364 -11.15 11.26 -2.29
CA ALA A 364 -10.38 11.89 -3.37
C ALA A 364 -10.69 13.40 -3.47
N GLY A 365 -11.97 13.79 -3.33
CA GLY A 365 -12.40 15.19 -3.26
C GLY A 365 -11.80 15.93 -2.06
N ALA A 366 -11.77 15.29 -0.89
CA ALA A 366 -11.13 15.84 0.31
C ALA A 366 -9.61 15.99 0.11
N ALA A 367 -8.95 15.03 -0.54
CA ALA A 367 -7.54 15.13 -0.89
C ALA A 367 -7.27 16.31 -1.83
N LEU A 368 -8.14 16.55 -2.83
CA LEU A 368 -8.07 17.73 -3.69
C LEU A 368 -8.20 19.04 -2.90
N ALA A 369 -9.13 19.12 -1.96
CA ALA A 369 -9.29 20.30 -1.11
C ALA A 369 -8.04 20.57 -0.26
N VAL A 370 -7.45 19.51 0.34
CA VAL A 370 -6.19 19.61 1.09
C VAL A 370 -5.03 20.03 0.19
N THR A 371 -4.98 19.52 -1.05
CA THR A 371 -3.97 19.92 -2.05
C THR A 371 -4.10 21.41 -2.37
N GLY A 372 -5.34 21.90 -2.58
CA GLY A 372 -5.62 23.33 -2.82
C GLY A 372 -5.23 24.21 -1.64
N LEU A 373 -5.53 23.77 -0.41
CA LEU A 373 -5.15 24.47 0.82
C LEU A 373 -3.63 24.59 0.95
N SER A 374 -2.92 23.46 0.80
CA SER A 374 -1.43 23.42 0.86
C SER A 374 -0.81 24.38 -0.16
N HIS A 375 -1.27 24.33 -1.41
CA HIS A 375 -0.80 25.23 -2.48
C HIS A 375 -1.10 26.71 -2.18
N ALA A 376 -2.28 27.04 -1.64
CA ALA A 376 -2.63 28.41 -1.26
C ALA A 376 -1.74 28.94 -0.12
N LEU A 377 -1.43 28.10 0.87
CA LEU A 377 -0.53 28.46 1.98
C LEU A 377 0.90 28.71 1.50
N GLU A 378 1.42 27.88 0.58
CA GLU A 378 2.75 28.10 -0.02
C GLU A 378 2.83 29.42 -0.78
N ARG A 379 1.81 29.73 -1.60
CA ARG A 379 1.76 31.01 -2.34
C ARG A 379 1.73 32.21 -1.40
N ARG A 380 1.02 32.12 -0.28
CA ARG A 380 0.99 33.19 0.73
C ARG A 380 2.35 33.36 1.43
N ALA A 381 3.01 32.26 1.76
CA ALA A 381 4.35 32.30 2.36
C ALA A 381 5.40 32.89 1.40
N ALA A 382 5.34 32.55 0.11
CA ALA A 382 6.24 33.09 -0.93
C ALA A 382 6.00 34.57 -1.24
N GLY A 383 4.77 35.08 -1.04
CA GLY A 383 4.40 36.50 -1.24
C GLY A 383 4.58 37.38 0.01
N ALA A 384 4.95 36.83 1.16
CA ALA A 384 5.21 37.64 2.35
C ALA A 384 6.53 38.41 2.19
N PRO A 385 6.57 39.73 2.47
CA PRO A 385 7.79 40.53 2.40
C PRO A 385 8.85 39.96 3.38
N VAL A 386 10.07 39.76 2.89
CA VAL A 386 11.20 39.37 3.74
C VAL A 386 11.39 40.45 4.82
N PRO A 387 11.40 40.11 6.13
CA PRO A 387 11.71 41.08 7.16
C PRO A 387 13.09 41.66 6.89
N VAL A 388 13.14 42.96 6.60
CA VAL A 388 14.44 43.69 6.53
C VAL A 388 15.02 43.63 7.94
N ALA A 389 16.10 42.87 8.12
CA ALA A 389 16.82 42.92 9.38
C ALA A 389 17.38 44.33 9.57
N VAL A 390 16.88 45.04 10.61
CA VAL A 390 17.33 46.33 11.08
C VAL A 390 18.48 46.10 12.03
#